data_295cf6d4d4cc92a83bbeadefd7741355
#
_entry.id   295cf6d4d4cc92a83bbeadefd7741355
#
_cell.length_a   1.000
_cell.length_b   1.000
_cell.length_c   1.000
_cell.angle_alpha   90.00
_cell.angle_beta   90.00
_cell.angle_gamma   90.00
#
_symmetry.space_group_name_H-M   'P 1'
#
loop_
_entity.id
_entity.type
_entity.pdbx_description
1 polymer ?
#
loop_
_entity_poly.entity_id
_entity_poly.type
_entity_poly.pdbx_seq_one_letter_code
_entity_poly.pdbx_strand_id
1 'polypeptide(L)'
;MQENPERIPVLVEETYEEIARRVARRIADLIRARREAGKKTVLGLATGSTPIGIYRELIRLHREEGLDFSAVVTFNLDEYYPMEPSSLHSYHRFMWENLFEHVDIVAGNVHIPRGDIPRGRIEEHALEYERAIAEAGGIDFQILGIGQTGHIGFNEPGSSASSRTRLVDLDTITRRVAAADFFGAENVPTQAITMGVGTIMESREIALLATGEHKADIVRRAVEGEIDRAVAATYLQQHPHATVYLDAAAAADLTRRKTPWLLGDIAWTPTLEIEAVVWLSRATGKSVLKLDDADYRDHGLTPLLGRHESSGALNGIVFNALSAKVRGRSKLPQGKRVIVFSPHPDDDVISAGGILRKLNQNSNEVLVAYQTSGNIAVFDHEVRRYLDFLRRTSCDFEYGNQRLAPLLQEVEEFLARKEPGQVDSDSVLMLKRRIREVEALSAIQVLDLKPEQARFLNLPFYQTGQVRKDPIGPRDVEIILSLLEEIRPHIILVAGDLSDPHGTHRMCYDAVTRALERYAGLPPDVWYYRGAWQEWPIAEADILVPLSEEELRRKISAIFKHQSQKDRAPFPGVDEREFWQRIEERNKATAHLVDQLGLPEYFAMEAIVVRPPARPASKP
;
A
#
# COMPACT_ATOMS: atom_id res chain seq x y z
N MET A 1 -31.27 -10.71 -12.34
CA MET A 1 -30.25 -9.69 -12.09
C MET A 1 -30.37 -9.30 -10.63
N GLN A 2 -29.29 -9.34 -9.87
CA GLN A 2 -29.28 -8.78 -8.52
C GLN A 2 -29.24 -7.25 -8.65
N GLU A 3 -29.93 -6.53 -7.75
CA GLU A 3 -29.78 -5.09 -7.64
C GLU A 3 -28.34 -4.75 -7.23
N ASN A 4 -27.83 -3.59 -7.67
CA ASN A 4 -26.51 -3.15 -7.25
C ASN A 4 -26.47 -3.10 -5.71
N PRO A 5 -25.60 -3.86 -5.04
CA PRO A 5 -25.54 -3.90 -3.59
C PRO A 5 -24.95 -2.65 -2.94
N GLU A 6 -24.42 -1.71 -3.73
CA GLU A 6 -23.85 -0.46 -3.23
C GLU A 6 -24.93 0.43 -2.62
N ARG A 7 -24.81 0.71 -1.34
CA ARG A 7 -25.77 1.47 -0.55
C ARG A 7 -25.39 2.95 -0.37
N ILE A 8 -24.28 3.35 -0.98
CA ILE A 8 -23.74 4.70 -0.98
C ILE A 8 -23.08 4.96 -2.35
N PRO A 9 -23.16 6.18 -2.90
CA PRO A 9 -22.48 6.52 -4.15
C PRO A 9 -20.98 6.24 -4.11
N VAL A 10 -20.46 5.53 -5.13
CA VAL A 10 -19.05 5.17 -5.27
C VAL A 10 -18.50 5.65 -6.59
N LEU A 11 -17.41 6.41 -6.54
CA LEU A 11 -16.61 6.79 -7.69
C LEU A 11 -15.27 6.04 -7.64
N VAL A 12 -14.93 5.39 -8.75
CA VAL A 12 -13.66 4.65 -8.90
C VAL A 12 -12.86 5.32 -9.99
N GLU A 13 -11.64 5.72 -9.65
CA GLU A 13 -10.65 6.27 -10.58
C GLU A 13 -9.51 5.25 -10.75
N GLU A 14 -8.74 5.39 -11.82
CA GLU A 14 -7.62 4.48 -12.08
C GLU A 14 -6.47 4.70 -11.08
N THR A 15 -6.26 5.96 -10.64
CA THR A 15 -5.14 6.33 -9.78
C THR A 15 -5.56 7.18 -8.58
N TYR A 16 -4.75 7.13 -7.53
CA TYR A 16 -4.89 8.02 -6.37
C TYR A 16 -4.80 9.51 -6.74
N GLU A 17 -3.95 9.85 -7.70
CA GLU A 17 -3.76 11.23 -8.16
C GLU A 17 -5.03 11.78 -8.83
N GLU A 18 -5.79 10.94 -9.51
CA GLU A 18 -7.08 11.32 -10.11
C GLU A 18 -8.14 11.57 -9.04
N ILE A 19 -8.20 10.71 -8.02
CA ILE A 19 -9.05 10.92 -6.84
C ILE A 19 -8.72 12.25 -6.18
N ALA A 20 -7.44 12.48 -5.89
CA ALA A 20 -6.95 13.68 -5.21
C ALA A 20 -7.32 14.95 -6.00
N ARG A 21 -7.09 14.96 -7.31
CA ARG A 21 -7.47 16.06 -8.20
C ARG A 21 -8.98 16.31 -8.23
N ARG A 22 -9.79 15.26 -8.32
CA ARG A 22 -11.24 15.36 -8.34
C ARG A 22 -11.79 15.98 -7.06
N VAL A 23 -11.35 15.47 -5.90
CA VAL A 23 -11.81 15.96 -4.60
C VAL A 23 -11.30 17.38 -4.35
N ALA A 24 -10.03 17.68 -4.64
CA ALA A 24 -9.49 19.02 -4.50
C ALA A 24 -10.21 20.03 -5.39
N ARG A 25 -10.54 19.67 -6.63
CA ARG A 25 -11.33 20.53 -7.54
C ARG A 25 -12.71 20.80 -6.97
N ARG A 26 -13.39 19.78 -6.45
CA ARG A 26 -14.71 19.94 -5.81
C ARG A 26 -14.65 20.91 -4.63
N ILE A 27 -13.61 20.82 -3.78
CA ILE A 27 -13.39 21.75 -2.66
C ILE A 27 -13.12 23.17 -3.19
N ALA A 28 -12.27 23.31 -4.23
CA ALA A 28 -11.95 24.61 -4.81
C ALA A 28 -13.20 25.31 -5.38
N ASP A 29 -14.05 24.55 -6.07
CA ASP A 29 -15.30 25.09 -6.62
C ASP A 29 -16.25 25.52 -5.50
N LEU A 30 -16.31 24.77 -4.40
CA LEU A 30 -17.08 25.15 -3.22
C LEU A 30 -16.54 26.45 -2.59
N ILE A 31 -15.22 26.59 -2.42
CA ILE A 31 -14.59 27.79 -1.88
C ILE A 31 -14.93 29.01 -2.76
N ARG A 32 -14.77 28.88 -4.09
CA ARG A 32 -15.09 29.96 -5.04
C ARG A 32 -16.56 30.38 -4.95
N ALA A 33 -17.48 29.41 -5.02
CA ALA A 33 -18.93 29.69 -4.97
C ALA A 33 -19.38 30.35 -3.66
N ARG A 34 -18.85 29.90 -2.51
CA ARG A 34 -19.18 30.49 -1.22
C ARG A 34 -18.59 31.89 -1.05
N ARG A 35 -17.38 32.11 -1.55
CA ARG A 35 -16.75 33.43 -1.56
C ARG A 35 -17.53 34.43 -2.42
N GLU A 36 -17.99 34.02 -3.61
CA GLU A 36 -18.87 34.84 -4.46
C GLU A 36 -20.17 35.20 -3.74
N ALA A 37 -20.68 34.29 -2.91
CA ALA A 37 -21.84 34.54 -2.07
C ALA A 37 -21.55 35.32 -0.77
N GLY A 38 -20.32 35.79 -0.56
CA GLY A 38 -19.90 36.51 0.66
C GLY A 38 -19.90 35.66 1.92
N LYS A 39 -19.77 34.32 1.80
CA LYS A 39 -19.81 33.37 2.91
C LYS A 39 -18.44 32.71 3.12
N LYS A 40 -18.14 32.39 4.38
CA LYS A 40 -16.99 31.54 4.71
C LYS A 40 -17.25 30.09 4.26
N THR A 41 -16.19 29.38 3.88
CA THR A 41 -16.24 27.92 3.64
C THR A 41 -15.69 27.19 4.84
N VAL A 42 -16.41 26.22 5.37
CA VAL A 42 -16.02 25.43 6.53
C VAL A 42 -15.64 24.02 6.06
N LEU A 43 -14.39 23.66 6.22
CA LEU A 43 -13.84 22.36 5.79
C LEU A 43 -13.53 21.47 7.00
N GLY A 44 -14.01 20.24 6.96
CA GLY A 44 -13.58 19.16 7.84
C GLY A 44 -12.41 18.42 7.23
N LEU A 45 -11.28 18.36 7.93
CA LEU A 45 -10.01 17.83 7.40
C LEU A 45 -9.56 16.58 8.14
N ALA A 46 -8.96 15.67 7.41
CA ALA A 46 -8.36 14.43 7.92
C ALA A 46 -6.83 14.52 7.90
N THR A 47 -6.18 13.64 8.66
CA THR A 47 -4.73 13.45 8.63
C THR A 47 -4.36 12.07 8.06
N GLY A 48 -3.08 11.74 8.03
CA GLY A 48 -2.57 10.50 7.45
C GLY A 48 -2.21 10.60 5.96
N SER A 49 -1.86 9.49 5.34
CA SER A 49 -1.36 9.47 3.95
C SER A 49 -2.44 9.76 2.90
N THR A 50 -3.67 9.38 3.16
CA THR A 50 -4.78 9.47 2.19
C THR A 50 -5.09 10.90 1.73
N PRO A 51 -5.20 11.94 2.59
CA PRO A 51 -5.53 13.29 2.16
C PRO A 51 -4.35 14.09 1.58
N ILE A 52 -3.11 13.64 1.70
CA ILE A 52 -1.91 14.41 1.28
C ILE A 52 -1.99 14.84 -0.19
N GLY A 53 -2.45 13.98 -1.09
CA GLY A 53 -2.60 14.32 -2.50
C GLY A 53 -3.61 15.44 -2.73
N ILE A 54 -4.70 15.45 -1.95
CA ILE A 54 -5.70 16.53 -1.99
C ILE A 54 -5.06 17.85 -1.54
N TYR A 55 -4.30 17.83 -0.44
CA TYR A 55 -3.63 19.03 0.08
C TYR A 55 -2.60 19.58 -0.91
N ARG A 56 -1.80 18.71 -1.54
CA ARG A 56 -0.87 19.11 -2.60
C ARG A 56 -1.58 19.77 -3.79
N GLU A 57 -2.70 19.22 -4.21
CA GLU A 57 -3.48 19.77 -5.32
C GLU A 57 -4.15 21.10 -4.92
N LEU A 58 -4.66 21.24 -3.71
CA LEU A 58 -5.18 22.49 -3.17
C LEU A 58 -4.10 23.59 -3.11
N ILE A 59 -2.87 23.24 -2.70
CA ILE A 59 -1.71 24.14 -2.71
C ILE A 59 -1.36 24.55 -4.15
N ARG A 60 -1.39 23.61 -5.10
CA ARG A 60 -1.17 23.92 -6.52
C ARG A 60 -2.24 24.88 -7.03
N LEU A 61 -3.51 24.62 -6.76
CA LEU A 61 -4.63 25.48 -7.13
C LEU A 61 -4.51 26.89 -6.51
N HIS A 62 -4.03 26.99 -5.26
CA HIS A 62 -3.75 28.26 -4.63
C HIS A 62 -2.64 29.02 -5.37
N ARG A 63 -1.50 28.37 -5.62
CA ARG A 63 -0.31 29.01 -6.22
C ARG A 63 -0.47 29.33 -7.70
N GLU A 64 -1.12 28.47 -8.47
CA GLU A 64 -1.19 28.56 -9.92
C GLU A 64 -2.52 29.12 -10.42
N GLU A 65 -3.62 28.89 -9.69
CA GLU A 65 -4.97 29.32 -10.11
C GLU A 65 -5.58 30.38 -9.17
N GLY A 66 -4.83 30.85 -8.16
CA GLY A 66 -5.28 31.91 -7.24
C GLY A 66 -6.45 31.50 -6.33
N LEU A 67 -6.54 30.23 -5.94
CA LEU A 67 -7.54 29.78 -4.98
C LEU A 67 -7.27 30.44 -3.62
N ASP A 68 -8.22 31.18 -3.09
CA ASP A 68 -8.09 32.01 -1.90
C ASP A 68 -8.65 31.31 -0.65
N PHE A 69 -7.79 31.10 0.35
CA PHE A 69 -8.14 30.46 1.61
C PHE A 69 -8.40 31.47 2.75
N SER A 70 -8.32 32.78 2.52
CA SER A 70 -8.47 33.80 3.57
C SER A 70 -9.83 33.76 4.30
N ALA A 71 -10.88 33.29 3.59
CA ALA A 71 -12.22 33.10 4.14
C ALA A 71 -12.56 31.65 4.47
N VAL A 72 -11.57 30.74 4.46
CA VAL A 72 -11.76 29.34 4.83
C VAL A 72 -11.59 29.15 6.34
N VAL A 73 -12.44 28.33 6.94
CA VAL A 73 -12.35 27.85 8.33
C VAL A 73 -12.18 26.35 8.28
N THR A 74 -11.28 25.79 9.09
CA THR A 74 -11.03 24.36 9.10
C THR A 74 -11.21 23.73 10.46
N PHE A 75 -11.76 22.51 10.48
CA PHE A 75 -11.88 21.66 11.66
C PHE A 75 -11.26 20.30 11.36
N ASN A 76 -10.20 19.92 12.08
CA ASN A 76 -9.62 18.58 11.96
C ASN A 76 -10.43 17.55 12.74
N LEU A 77 -10.44 16.31 12.25
CA LEU A 77 -11.19 15.21 12.85
C LEU A 77 -10.70 14.86 14.26
N ASP A 78 -9.40 14.91 14.47
CA ASP A 78 -8.80 14.28 15.65
C ASP A 78 -7.37 14.80 15.95
N GLU A 79 -6.88 14.42 17.14
CA GLU A 79 -5.49 14.52 17.58
C GLU A 79 -5.23 13.42 18.62
N TYR A 80 -4.02 12.86 18.63
CA TYR A 80 -3.56 11.94 19.67
C TYR A 80 -3.56 12.59 21.06
N TYR A 81 -3.76 11.78 22.11
CA TYR A 81 -3.75 12.23 23.48
C TYR A 81 -2.95 11.30 24.41
N PRO A 82 -2.01 11.83 25.26
CA PRO A 82 -1.54 13.22 25.24
C PRO A 82 -0.62 13.49 24.03
N MET A 83 -0.62 14.75 23.52
CA MET A 83 0.23 15.13 22.39
C MET A 83 0.51 16.65 22.41
N GLU A 84 1.79 17.00 22.42
CA GLU A 84 2.22 18.40 22.27
C GLU A 84 2.10 18.84 20.80
N PRO A 85 1.58 20.03 20.49
CA PRO A 85 1.43 20.52 19.12
C PRO A 85 2.74 20.59 18.32
N SER A 86 3.87 20.76 18.99
CA SER A 86 5.21 20.79 18.38
C SER A 86 5.81 19.40 18.13
N SER A 87 5.19 18.34 18.67
CA SER A 87 5.67 16.97 18.47
C SER A 87 5.67 16.58 16.99
N LEU A 88 6.67 15.79 16.61
CA LEU A 88 6.78 15.25 15.24
C LEU A 88 5.53 14.47 14.81
N HIS A 89 4.85 13.83 15.76
CA HIS A 89 3.70 12.95 15.52
C HIS A 89 2.35 13.65 15.69
N SER A 90 2.36 14.96 16.05
CA SER A 90 1.13 15.72 16.25
C SER A 90 0.43 15.98 14.91
N TYR A 91 -0.88 15.83 14.90
CA TYR A 91 -1.69 16.19 13.75
C TYR A 91 -1.74 17.71 13.53
N HIS A 92 -1.56 18.49 14.59
CA HIS A 92 -1.35 19.93 14.48
C HIS A 92 -0.15 20.22 13.57
N ARG A 93 1.04 19.68 13.88
CA ARG A 93 2.24 19.86 13.06
C ARG A 93 2.07 19.31 11.66
N PHE A 94 1.48 18.12 11.52
CA PHE A 94 1.20 17.51 10.22
C PHE A 94 0.41 18.46 9.30
N MET A 95 -0.65 19.10 9.82
CA MET A 95 -1.50 19.98 9.03
C MET A 95 -0.79 21.26 8.62
N TRP A 96 0.03 21.84 9.50
CA TRP A 96 0.83 23.01 9.15
C TRP A 96 1.84 22.67 8.04
N GLU A 97 2.61 21.62 8.19
CA GLU A 97 3.62 21.19 7.21
C GLU A 97 3.02 20.77 5.85
N ASN A 98 1.81 20.21 5.81
CA ASN A 98 1.23 19.67 4.58
C ASN A 98 0.19 20.56 3.89
N LEU A 99 -0.35 21.59 4.57
CA LEU A 99 -1.34 22.49 3.98
C LEU A 99 -1.18 23.94 4.44
N PHE A 100 -1.25 24.24 5.73
CA PHE A 100 -1.53 25.60 6.21
C PHE A 100 -0.38 26.58 5.97
N GLU A 101 0.87 26.16 6.04
CA GLU A 101 2.04 26.99 5.71
C GLU A 101 2.17 27.35 4.22
N HIS A 102 1.36 26.71 3.37
CA HIS A 102 1.47 26.81 1.92
C HIS A 102 0.33 27.58 1.26
N VAL A 103 -0.66 28.02 2.05
CA VAL A 103 -1.85 28.76 1.59
C VAL A 103 -2.09 29.98 2.48
N ASP A 104 -2.95 30.90 2.05
CA ASP A 104 -3.22 32.17 2.73
C ASP A 104 -4.33 32.09 3.80
N ILE A 105 -4.45 30.93 4.47
CA ILE A 105 -5.44 30.74 5.54
C ILE A 105 -5.10 31.60 6.76
N VAL A 106 -6.11 32.21 7.38
CA VAL A 106 -5.94 32.95 8.63
C VAL A 106 -5.77 31.96 9.79
N ALA A 107 -4.67 32.04 10.55
CA ALA A 107 -4.37 31.10 11.63
C ALA A 107 -5.50 30.95 12.66
N GLY A 108 -6.24 32.02 12.97
CA GLY A 108 -7.42 32.00 13.86
C GLY A 108 -8.64 31.23 13.32
N ASN A 109 -8.62 30.85 12.03
CA ASN A 109 -9.65 30.02 11.41
C ASN A 109 -9.29 28.52 11.38
N VAL A 110 -8.14 28.14 11.93
CA VAL A 110 -7.68 26.74 11.98
C VAL A 110 -8.02 26.17 13.35
N HIS A 111 -8.83 25.11 13.37
CA HIS A 111 -9.24 24.41 14.58
C HIS A 111 -8.76 22.95 14.52
N ILE A 112 -7.96 22.54 15.48
CA ILE A 112 -7.48 21.17 15.67
C ILE A 112 -7.70 20.79 17.13
N PRO A 113 -8.21 19.59 17.46
CA PRO A 113 -8.36 19.16 18.85
C PRO A 113 -7.02 19.26 19.60
N ARG A 114 -7.02 19.73 20.83
CA ARG A 114 -5.80 19.97 21.61
C ARG A 114 -5.42 18.73 22.40
N GLY A 115 -4.32 18.10 22.01
CA GLY A 115 -3.72 16.96 22.73
C GLY A 115 -2.92 17.32 23.98
N ASP A 116 -2.62 18.62 24.19
CA ASP A 116 -1.77 19.14 25.27
C ASP A 116 -2.53 19.60 26.53
N ILE A 117 -3.86 19.46 26.54
CA ILE A 117 -4.68 19.92 27.67
C ILE A 117 -4.74 18.89 28.81
N PRO A 118 -4.90 19.34 30.06
CA PRO A 118 -5.10 18.45 31.20
C PRO A 118 -6.34 17.56 31.03
N ARG A 119 -6.25 16.29 31.43
CA ARG A 119 -7.33 15.30 31.27
C ARG A 119 -8.70 15.78 31.80
N GLY A 120 -8.72 16.50 32.92
CA GLY A 120 -9.95 17.02 33.50
C GLY A 120 -10.63 18.13 32.69
N ARG A 121 -9.99 18.64 31.63
CA ARG A 121 -10.55 19.69 30.75
C ARG A 121 -10.98 19.17 29.38
N ILE A 122 -10.82 17.88 29.12
CA ILE A 122 -11.12 17.31 27.78
C ILE A 122 -12.61 17.44 27.45
N GLU A 123 -13.51 17.18 28.41
CA GLU A 123 -14.96 17.30 28.17
C GLU A 123 -15.36 18.75 27.86
N GLU A 124 -14.81 19.71 28.60
CA GLU A 124 -15.02 21.14 28.34
C GLU A 124 -14.52 21.52 26.94
N HIS A 125 -13.30 21.10 26.60
CA HIS A 125 -12.71 21.34 25.28
C HIS A 125 -13.53 20.70 24.15
N ALA A 126 -14.02 19.48 24.32
CA ALA A 126 -14.88 18.81 23.35
C ALA A 126 -16.17 19.59 23.09
N LEU A 127 -16.80 20.11 24.16
CA LEU A 127 -17.98 20.96 24.05
C LEU A 127 -17.69 22.32 23.39
N GLU A 128 -16.51 22.91 23.65
CA GLU A 128 -16.07 24.14 22.99
C GLU A 128 -15.85 23.88 21.49
N TYR A 129 -15.26 22.73 21.14
CA TYR A 129 -15.03 22.33 19.75
C TYR A 129 -16.35 22.17 18.97
N GLU A 130 -17.33 21.48 19.55
CA GLU A 130 -18.68 21.35 18.96
C GLU A 130 -19.37 22.72 18.80
N ARG A 131 -19.24 23.62 19.80
CA ARG A 131 -19.74 24.98 19.69
C ARG A 131 -19.08 25.76 18.56
N ALA A 132 -17.79 25.70 18.45
CA ALA A 132 -17.03 26.38 17.38
C ALA A 132 -17.50 25.92 15.99
N ILE A 133 -17.75 24.61 15.79
CA ILE A 133 -18.32 24.08 14.56
C ILE A 133 -19.71 24.70 14.29
N ALA A 134 -20.59 24.76 15.30
CA ALA A 134 -21.90 25.30 15.15
C ALA A 134 -21.87 26.83 14.86
N GLU A 135 -21.03 27.60 15.55
CA GLU A 135 -20.84 29.04 15.35
C GLU A 135 -20.24 29.36 13.96
N ALA A 136 -19.40 28.49 13.42
CA ALA A 136 -18.92 28.59 12.05
C ALA A 136 -20.02 28.30 11.00
N GLY A 137 -21.17 27.79 11.43
CA GLY A 137 -22.33 27.46 10.59
C GLY A 137 -22.36 25.99 10.13
N GLY A 138 -21.60 25.10 10.79
CA GLY A 138 -21.47 23.69 10.45
C GLY A 138 -20.48 23.44 9.31
N ILE A 139 -20.03 22.21 9.16
CA ILE A 139 -19.05 21.80 8.14
C ILE A 139 -19.73 21.73 6.76
N ASP A 140 -19.15 22.42 5.78
CA ASP A 140 -19.65 22.41 4.40
C ASP A 140 -19.17 21.18 3.62
N PHE A 141 -17.90 20.76 3.84
CA PHE A 141 -17.30 19.61 3.17
C PHE A 141 -16.36 18.89 4.13
N GLN A 142 -16.61 17.60 4.38
CA GLN A 142 -15.81 16.75 5.25
C GLN A 142 -15.00 15.75 4.44
N ILE A 143 -13.69 15.75 4.63
CA ILE A 143 -12.78 14.70 4.10
C ILE A 143 -12.65 13.62 5.16
N LEU A 144 -12.77 12.35 4.75
CA LEU A 144 -12.58 11.17 5.60
C LEU A 144 -11.63 10.18 4.93
N GLY A 145 -10.80 9.54 5.73
CA GLY A 145 -10.19 8.25 5.40
C GLY A 145 -10.96 7.12 6.07
N ILE A 146 -10.72 5.88 5.66
CA ILE A 146 -11.24 4.69 6.33
C ILE A 146 -10.09 3.89 6.96
N GLY A 147 -10.22 3.57 8.25
CA GLY A 147 -9.29 2.68 8.92
C GLY A 147 -9.49 1.20 8.54
N GLN A 148 -8.56 0.33 8.92
CA GLN A 148 -8.67 -1.11 8.65
C GLN A 148 -9.81 -1.78 9.40
N THR A 149 -10.20 -1.25 10.56
CA THR A 149 -11.37 -1.68 11.33
C THR A 149 -12.67 -1.07 10.80
N GLY A 150 -12.61 -0.21 9.78
CA GLY A 150 -13.76 0.53 9.27
C GLY A 150 -14.10 1.79 10.07
N HIS A 151 -13.19 2.26 10.92
CA HIS A 151 -13.36 3.51 11.62
C HIS A 151 -13.22 4.73 10.69
N ILE A 152 -13.89 5.83 11.04
CA ILE A 152 -13.78 7.16 10.45
C ILE A 152 -13.40 8.16 11.55
N GLY A 153 -12.34 8.98 11.32
CA GLY A 153 -11.63 9.58 12.45
C GLY A 153 -11.14 8.46 13.36
N PHE A 154 -11.13 8.66 14.68
CA PHE A 154 -10.90 7.58 15.64
C PHE A 154 -12.21 7.02 16.23
N ASN A 155 -13.28 6.97 15.44
CA ASN A 155 -14.51 6.29 15.84
C ASN A 155 -14.37 4.77 15.63
N GLU A 156 -13.72 4.13 16.58
CA GLU A 156 -13.41 2.69 16.59
C GLU A 156 -14.67 1.81 16.64
N PRO A 157 -14.57 0.48 16.38
CA PRO A 157 -15.68 -0.44 16.47
C PRO A 157 -16.48 -0.31 17.76
N GLY A 158 -17.82 -0.21 17.64
CA GLY A 158 -18.72 0.02 18.76
C GLY A 158 -19.10 1.49 18.99
N SER A 159 -18.53 2.44 18.23
CA SER A 159 -18.91 3.85 18.31
C SER A 159 -20.39 4.06 17.95
N SER A 160 -21.08 4.95 18.69
CA SER A 160 -22.48 5.26 18.43
C SER A 160 -22.63 6.22 17.25
N ALA A 161 -23.69 6.04 16.45
CA ALA A 161 -24.08 6.97 15.39
C ALA A 161 -24.35 8.40 15.92
N SER A 162 -24.72 8.56 17.19
CA SER A 162 -25.00 9.86 17.84
C SER A 162 -23.80 10.41 18.62
N SER A 163 -22.62 9.77 18.53
CA SER A 163 -21.44 10.22 19.28
C SER A 163 -21.00 11.62 18.85
N ARG A 164 -20.54 12.40 19.83
CA ARG A 164 -19.97 13.74 19.66
C ARG A 164 -18.47 13.72 19.88
N THR A 165 -17.81 14.85 19.71
CA THR A 165 -16.38 15.01 19.98
C THR A 165 -16.07 14.56 21.41
N ARG A 166 -15.06 13.71 21.57
CA ARG A 166 -14.73 13.06 22.85
C ARG A 166 -13.34 12.45 22.86
N LEU A 167 -12.85 12.14 24.05
CA LEU A 167 -11.70 11.26 24.24
C LEU A 167 -12.15 9.81 23.97
N VAL A 168 -11.31 9.06 23.25
CA VAL A 168 -11.51 7.64 22.93
C VAL A 168 -10.24 6.83 23.22
N ASP A 169 -10.42 5.55 23.55
CA ASP A 169 -9.31 4.59 23.55
C ASP A 169 -9.11 4.08 22.12
N LEU A 170 -7.85 4.00 21.69
CA LEU A 170 -7.49 3.50 20.37
C LEU A 170 -7.45 1.98 20.35
N ASP A 171 -8.06 1.39 19.32
CA ASP A 171 -7.99 -0.05 19.08
C ASP A 171 -6.55 -0.52 18.91
N THR A 172 -6.29 -1.76 19.33
CA THR A 172 -4.96 -2.38 19.20
C THR A 172 -4.49 -2.42 17.75
N ILE A 173 -5.41 -2.64 16.81
CA ILE A 173 -5.12 -2.64 15.36
C ILE A 173 -4.72 -1.24 14.91
N THR A 174 -5.46 -0.21 15.30
CA THR A 174 -5.17 1.20 14.98
C THR A 174 -3.79 1.59 15.50
N ARG A 175 -3.46 1.25 16.75
CA ARG A 175 -2.14 1.51 17.32
C ARG A 175 -1.03 0.74 16.59
N ARG A 176 -1.29 -0.50 16.20
CA ARG A 176 -0.33 -1.32 15.44
C ARG A 176 -0.07 -0.73 14.05
N VAL A 177 -1.10 -0.23 13.38
CA VAL A 177 -0.96 0.45 12.07
C VAL A 177 -0.13 1.74 12.20
N ALA A 178 -0.34 2.52 13.25
CA ALA A 178 0.40 3.74 13.53
C ALA A 178 1.84 3.49 14.02
N ALA A 179 2.19 2.27 14.43
CA ALA A 179 3.49 1.94 15.03
C ALA A 179 4.70 2.35 14.17
N ALA A 180 4.57 2.29 12.85
CA ALA A 180 5.61 2.71 11.92
C ALA A 180 5.92 4.21 12.04
N ASP A 181 4.88 5.03 12.13
CA ASP A 181 5.01 6.48 12.23
C ASP A 181 5.56 6.91 13.61
N PHE A 182 5.34 6.10 14.65
CA PHE A 182 5.79 6.33 16.02
C PHE A 182 7.07 5.59 16.40
N PHE A 183 7.76 4.95 15.45
CA PHE A 183 8.98 4.17 15.70
C PHE A 183 8.82 3.06 16.75
N GLY A 184 7.62 2.48 16.85
CA GLY A 184 7.28 1.37 17.73
C GLY A 184 5.86 1.49 18.30
N ALA A 185 5.19 0.36 18.48
CA ALA A 185 3.81 0.32 18.99
C ALA A 185 3.69 0.84 20.44
N GLU A 186 4.77 0.71 21.21
CA GLU A 186 4.89 1.22 22.57
C GLU A 186 4.88 2.75 22.66
N ASN A 187 5.27 3.43 21.59
CA ASN A 187 5.32 4.89 21.51
C ASN A 187 4.00 5.50 21.01
N VAL A 188 3.09 4.69 20.46
CA VAL A 188 1.79 5.17 20.00
C VAL A 188 0.91 5.48 21.20
N PRO A 189 0.35 6.70 21.31
CA PRO A 189 -0.61 7.02 22.37
C PRO A 189 -1.75 6.00 22.40
N THR A 190 -2.27 5.75 23.60
CA THR A 190 -3.39 4.81 23.77
C THR A 190 -4.75 5.46 23.57
N GLN A 191 -4.79 6.78 23.51
CA GLN A 191 -6.01 7.57 23.45
C GLN A 191 -5.89 8.66 22.38
N ALA A 192 -7.04 9.16 21.94
CA ALA A 192 -7.15 10.31 21.04
C ALA A 192 -8.42 11.11 21.35
N ILE A 193 -8.42 12.40 20.99
CA ILE A 193 -9.62 13.24 20.97
C ILE A 193 -10.12 13.23 19.53
N THR A 194 -11.36 12.81 19.30
CA THR A 194 -11.91 12.66 17.94
C THR A 194 -13.32 13.24 17.84
N MET A 195 -13.59 13.85 16.69
CA MET A 195 -14.94 14.22 16.28
C MET A 195 -15.82 12.97 16.21
N GLY A 196 -17.01 13.03 16.79
CA GLY A 196 -17.92 11.90 16.83
C GLY A 196 -18.62 11.62 15.49
N VAL A 197 -19.18 10.41 15.35
CA VAL A 197 -19.94 10.04 14.14
C VAL A 197 -21.10 11.02 13.91
N GLY A 198 -21.85 11.37 14.95
CA GLY A 198 -22.96 12.33 14.83
C GLY A 198 -22.51 13.69 14.33
N THR A 199 -21.39 14.20 14.81
CA THR A 199 -20.80 15.47 14.34
C THR A 199 -20.38 15.38 12.86
N ILE A 200 -19.75 14.27 12.46
CA ILE A 200 -19.37 14.00 11.06
C ILE A 200 -20.62 13.98 10.17
N MET A 201 -21.66 13.27 10.59
CA MET A 201 -22.91 13.10 9.84
C MET A 201 -23.73 14.40 9.69
N GLU A 202 -23.45 15.45 10.47
CA GLU A 202 -24.05 16.78 10.32
C GLU A 202 -23.37 17.62 9.23
N SER A 203 -22.28 17.18 8.63
CA SER A 203 -21.63 17.86 7.51
C SER A 203 -22.55 17.91 6.29
N ARG A 204 -22.43 18.95 5.45
CA ARG A 204 -23.31 19.09 4.26
C ARG A 204 -22.93 18.14 3.13
N GLU A 205 -21.65 17.90 2.96
CA GLU A 205 -21.11 16.97 1.98
C GLU A 205 -19.94 16.18 2.59
N ILE A 206 -19.85 14.89 2.31
CA ILE A 206 -18.81 14.01 2.85
C ILE A 206 -18.12 13.29 1.70
N ALA A 207 -16.79 13.32 1.69
CA ALA A 207 -15.94 12.51 0.82
C ALA A 207 -15.17 11.49 1.67
N LEU A 208 -15.50 10.20 1.55
CA LEU A 208 -14.71 9.10 2.11
C LEU A 208 -13.73 8.61 1.06
N LEU A 209 -12.44 8.62 1.38
CA LEU A 209 -11.40 8.15 0.48
C LEU A 209 -10.79 6.85 0.97
N ALA A 210 -10.57 5.92 0.04
CA ALA A 210 -9.79 4.73 0.30
C ALA A 210 -8.95 4.36 -0.93
N THR A 211 -7.71 3.96 -0.70
CA THR A 211 -6.76 3.56 -1.74
C THR A 211 -6.01 2.30 -1.32
N GLY A 212 -5.68 1.48 -2.32
CA GLY A 212 -4.94 0.25 -2.13
C GLY A 212 -5.79 -0.97 -1.77
N GLU A 213 -5.37 -2.11 -2.25
CA GLU A 213 -6.10 -3.38 -2.15
C GLU A 213 -6.27 -3.87 -0.70
N HIS A 214 -5.35 -3.46 0.20
CA HIS A 214 -5.47 -3.75 1.64
C HIS A 214 -6.73 -3.12 2.29
N LYS A 215 -7.41 -2.22 1.60
CA LYS A 215 -8.69 -1.63 2.00
C LYS A 215 -9.90 -2.31 1.35
N ALA A 216 -9.71 -3.19 0.35
CA ALA A 216 -10.81 -3.70 -0.48
C ALA A 216 -11.92 -4.39 0.34
N ASP A 217 -11.57 -5.25 1.30
CA ASP A 217 -12.59 -5.92 2.14
C ASP A 217 -13.36 -4.94 3.01
N ILE A 218 -12.67 -4.03 3.70
CA ILE A 218 -13.35 -3.07 4.58
C ILE A 218 -14.17 -2.06 3.77
N VAL A 219 -13.73 -1.69 2.57
CA VAL A 219 -14.50 -0.88 1.62
C VAL A 219 -15.77 -1.61 1.20
N ARG A 220 -15.68 -2.87 0.79
CA ARG A 220 -16.86 -3.69 0.46
C ARG A 220 -17.85 -3.74 1.62
N ARG A 221 -17.37 -3.99 2.83
CA ARG A 221 -18.22 -4.00 4.04
C ARG A 221 -18.87 -2.64 4.30
N ALA A 222 -18.14 -1.54 4.11
CA ALA A 222 -18.65 -0.19 4.31
C ALA A 222 -19.69 0.22 3.25
N VAL A 223 -19.51 -0.24 1.99
CA VAL A 223 -20.31 0.18 0.84
C VAL A 223 -21.52 -0.74 0.59
N GLU A 224 -21.31 -2.07 0.64
CA GLU A 224 -22.32 -3.08 0.29
C GLU A 224 -22.93 -3.77 1.53
N GLY A 225 -22.23 -3.74 2.66
CA GLY A 225 -22.69 -4.36 3.91
C GLY A 225 -23.88 -3.63 4.54
N GLU A 226 -24.50 -4.26 5.53
CA GLU A 226 -25.50 -3.60 6.37
C GLU A 226 -24.83 -2.60 7.33
N ILE A 227 -25.64 -1.64 7.83
CA ILE A 227 -25.16 -0.70 8.83
C ILE A 227 -24.82 -1.45 10.11
N ASP A 228 -23.54 -1.38 10.48
CA ASP A 228 -22.99 -2.12 11.61
C ASP A 228 -22.10 -1.22 12.48
N ARG A 229 -22.33 -1.21 13.79
CA ARG A 229 -21.50 -0.50 14.76
C ARG A 229 -20.05 -0.98 14.78
N ALA A 230 -19.80 -2.20 14.33
CA ALA A 230 -18.45 -2.73 14.17
C ALA A 230 -17.67 -2.08 12.99
N VAL A 231 -18.38 -1.39 12.10
CA VAL A 231 -17.80 -0.70 10.92
C VAL A 231 -18.42 0.69 10.84
N ALA A 232 -17.85 1.65 11.57
CA ALA A 232 -18.44 3.01 11.69
C ALA A 232 -18.66 3.69 10.33
N ALA A 233 -17.84 3.40 9.32
CA ALA A 233 -18.01 3.91 7.96
C ALA A 233 -19.37 3.53 7.33
N THR A 234 -20.03 2.44 7.79
CA THR A 234 -21.36 2.06 7.27
C THR A 234 -22.45 3.09 7.60
N TYR A 235 -22.29 3.90 8.63
CA TYR A 235 -23.23 4.97 8.93
C TYR A 235 -23.36 5.99 7.81
N LEU A 236 -22.30 6.17 7.01
CA LEU A 236 -22.30 7.10 5.86
C LEU A 236 -23.34 6.74 4.79
N GLN A 237 -23.82 5.48 4.76
CA GLN A 237 -24.92 5.05 3.87
C GLN A 237 -26.24 5.83 4.14
N GLN A 238 -26.40 6.41 5.32
CA GLN A 238 -27.56 7.22 5.67
C GLN A 238 -27.39 8.71 5.35
N HIS A 239 -26.20 9.13 4.93
CA HIS A 239 -25.95 10.53 4.64
C HIS A 239 -26.35 10.88 3.20
N PRO A 240 -27.17 11.93 2.97
CA PRO A 240 -27.73 12.23 1.64
C PRO A 240 -26.69 12.66 0.61
N HIS A 241 -25.54 13.17 1.04
CA HIS A 241 -24.48 13.71 0.19
C HIS A 241 -23.09 13.15 0.56
N ALA A 242 -23.02 11.88 0.95
CA ALA A 242 -21.75 11.19 1.10
C ALA A 242 -21.41 10.44 -0.20
N THR A 243 -20.13 10.50 -0.57
CA THR A 243 -19.58 9.78 -1.73
C THR A 243 -18.28 9.10 -1.32
N VAL A 244 -18.11 7.86 -1.75
CA VAL A 244 -16.88 7.08 -1.56
C VAL A 244 -16.02 7.20 -2.80
N TYR A 245 -14.78 7.61 -2.64
CA TYR A 245 -13.79 7.76 -3.71
C TYR A 245 -12.72 6.68 -3.56
N LEU A 246 -12.59 5.84 -4.57
CA LEU A 246 -11.72 4.66 -4.55
C LEU A 246 -10.76 4.66 -5.75
N ASP A 247 -9.57 4.14 -5.55
CA ASP A 247 -8.77 3.63 -6.65
C ASP A 247 -9.23 2.22 -7.06
N ALA A 248 -8.76 1.75 -8.20
CA ALA A 248 -9.13 0.43 -8.72
C ALA A 248 -8.79 -0.70 -7.72
N ALA A 249 -7.70 -0.55 -6.95
CA ALA A 249 -7.25 -1.53 -5.98
C ALA A 249 -8.16 -1.59 -4.74
N ALA A 250 -8.56 -0.44 -4.17
CA ALA A 250 -9.51 -0.40 -3.05
C ALA A 250 -10.92 -0.87 -3.44
N ALA A 251 -11.28 -0.77 -4.72
CA ALA A 251 -12.55 -1.22 -5.26
C ALA A 251 -12.56 -2.71 -5.65
N ALA A 252 -11.44 -3.44 -5.53
CA ALA A 252 -11.27 -4.79 -6.07
C ALA A 252 -12.30 -5.81 -5.56
N ASP A 253 -12.74 -5.68 -4.31
CA ASP A 253 -13.72 -6.60 -3.71
C ASP A 253 -15.19 -6.18 -3.91
N LEU A 254 -15.48 -5.01 -4.48
CA LEU A 254 -16.85 -4.61 -4.81
C LEU A 254 -17.46 -5.57 -5.84
N THR A 255 -18.73 -5.90 -5.65
CA THR A 255 -19.46 -6.84 -6.53
C THR A 255 -19.36 -6.44 -8.00
N ARG A 256 -19.45 -5.14 -8.33
CA ARG A 256 -19.31 -4.65 -9.71
C ARG A 256 -17.92 -4.86 -10.33
N ARG A 257 -16.90 -5.12 -9.51
CA ARG A 257 -15.53 -5.42 -9.99
C ARG A 257 -15.24 -6.92 -9.94
N LYS A 258 -15.57 -7.56 -8.82
CA LYS A 258 -15.23 -8.98 -8.56
C LYS A 258 -16.12 -9.97 -9.28
N THR A 259 -17.43 -9.66 -9.40
CA THR A 259 -18.44 -10.52 -10.01
C THR A 259 -19.44 -9.69 -10.83
N PRO A 260 -18.97 -8.90 -11.82
CA PRO A 260 -19.81 -7.95 -12.55
C PRO A 260 -20.99 -8.62 -13.27
N TRP A 261 -20.86 -9.88 -13.66
CA TRP A 261 -21.90 -10.68 -14.30
C TRP A 261 -23.14 -10.94 -13.43
N LEU A 262 -23.04 -10.74 -12.11
CA LEU A 262 -24.20 -10.85 -11.22
C LEU A 262 -25.11 -9.63 -11.28
N LEU A 263 -24.60 -8.48 -11.72
CA LEU A 263 -25.34 -7.21 -11.74
C LEU A 263 -26.04 -6.92 -13.07
N GLY A 264 -25.61 -7.51 -14.16
CA GLY A 264 -26.21 -7.30 -15.46
C GLY A 264 -25.38 -7.79 -16.64
N ASP A 265 -25.76 -7.34 -17.83
CA ASP A 265 -25.04 -7.68 -19.04
C ASP A 265 -23.69 -6.99 -19.08
N ILE A 266 -22.65 -7.77 -19.37
CA ILE A 266 -21.27 -7.31 -19.47
C ILE A 266 -20.66 -7.68 -20.83
N ALA A 267 -19.64 -6.93 -21.22
CA ALA A 267 -18.80 -7.32 -22.35
C ALA A 267 -17.82 -8.41 -21.91
N TRP A 268 -18.12 -9.65 -22.28
CA TRP A 268 -17.26 -10.79 -21.95
C TRP A 268 -15.92 -10.73 -22.67
N THR A 269 -14.85 -10.81 -21.90
CA THR A 269 -13.47 -11.00 -22.37
C THR A 269 -12.97 -12.37 -21.95
N PRO A 270 -11.93 -12.93 -22.60
CA PRO A 270 -11.35 -14.21 -22.19
C PRO A 270 -10.95 -14.26 -20.70
N THR A 271 -10.45 -13.15 -20.16
CA THR A 271 -10.10 -13.05 -18.73
C THR A 271 -11.34 -13.12 -17.85
N LEU A 272 -12.41 -12.38 -18.18
CA LEU A 272 -13.67 -12.42 -17.42
C LEU A 272 -14.36 -13.77 -17.51
N GLU A 273 -14.25 -14.48 -18.64
CA GLU A 273 -14.76 -15.86 -18.78
C GLU A 273 -14.02 -16.80 -17.80
N ILE A 274 -12.69 -16.69 -17.72
CA ILE A 274 -11.88 -17.47 -16.76
C ILE A 274 -12.26 -17.11 -15.33
N GLU A 275 -12.37 -15.82 -15.01
CA GLU A 275 -12.75 -15.34 -13.66
C GLU A 275 -14.12 -15.89 -13.24
N ALA A 276 -15.12 -15.82 -14.14
CA ALA A 276 -16.47 -16.30 -13.86
C ALA A 276 -16.50 -17.83 -13.63
N VAL A 277 -15.77 -18.60 -14.43
CA VAL A 277 -15.70 -20.06 -14.28
C VAL A 277 -14.93 -20.45 -13.01
N VAL A 278 -13.83 -19.77 -12.71
CA VAL A 278 -13.08 -19.96 -11.44
C VAL A 278 -13.96 -19.62 -10.24
N TRP A 279 -14.70 -18.50 -10.31
CA TRP A 279 -15.66 -18.14 -9.27
C TRP A 279 -16.76 -19.19 -9.10
N LEU A 280 -17.35 -19.66 -10.20
CA LEU A 280 -18.40 -20.69 -10.19
C LEU A 280 -17.89 -22.01 -9.60
N SER A 281 -16.69 -22.43 -9.99
CA SER A 281 -16.03 -23.63 -9.45
C SER A 281 -15.90 -23.53 -7.92
N ARG A 282 -15.48 -22.38 -7.40
CA ARG A 282 -15.38 -22.15 -5.96
C ARG A 282 -16.74 -22.09 -5.26
N ALA A 283 -17.71 -21.44 -5.87
CA ALA A 283 -19.08 -21.31 -5.32
C ALA A 283 -19.78 -22.67 -5.20
N THR A 284 -19.55 -23.55 -6.16
CA THR A 284 -20.17 -24.91 -6.19
C THR A 284 -19.33 -25.98 -5.50
N GLY A 285 -18.03 -25.72 -5.25
CA GLY A 285 -17.08 -26.72 -4.80
C GLY A 285 -16.75 -27.81 -5.82
N LYS A 286 -17.11 -27.61 -7.09
CA LYS A 286 -16.84 -28.53 -8.21
C LYS A 286 -15.58 -28.07 -8.97
N SER A 287 -14.73 -29.01 -9.39
CA SER A 287 -13.65 -28.68 -10.33
C SER A 287 -14.21 -28.23 -11.69
N VAL A 288 -13.43 -27.43 -12.42
CA VAL A 288 -13.87 -26.80 -13.69
C VAL A 288 -14.52 -27.79 -14.65
N LEU A 289 -13.91 -28.95 -14.90
CA LEU A 289 -14.44 -29.95 -15.84
C LEU A 289 -15.69 -30.68 -15.35
N LYS A 290 -16.10 -30.49 -14.09
CA LYS A 290 -17.30 -31.08 -13.49
C LYS A 290 -18.49 -30.12 -13.45
N LEU A 291 -18.30 -28.87 -13.82
CA LEU A 291 -19.40 -27.90 -13.91
C LEU A 291 -20.36 -28.29 -15.05
N ASP A 292 -21.64 -28.19 -14.79
CA ASP A 292 -22.69 -28.50 -15.75
C ASP A 292 -23.58 -27.27 -16.04
N ASP A 293 -24.46 -27.38 -16.99
CA ASP A 293 -25.36 -26.31 -17.40
C ASP A 293 -26.25 -25.78 -16.27
N ALA A 294 -26.60 -26.62 -15.29
CA ALA A 294 -27.41 -26.23 -14.16
C ALA A 294 -26.58 -25.29 -13.23
N ASP A 295 -25.30 -25.62 -12.98
CA ASP A 295 -24.43 -24.77 -12.19
C ASP A 295 -24.36 -23.33 -12.72
N TYR A 296 -24.22 -23.18 -14.05
CA TYR A 296 -24.17 -21.85 -14.68
C TYR A 296 -25.51 -21.10 -14.56
N ARG A 297 -26.65 -21.80 -14.78
CA ARG A 297 -27.97 -21.17 -14.70
C ARG A 297 -28.31 -20.73 -13.28
N ASP A 298 -28.07 -21.61 -12.32
CA ASP A 298 -28.40 -21.38 -10.91
C ASP A 298 -27.57 -20.23 -10.30
N HIS A 299 -26.42 -19.94 -10.90
CA HIS A 299 -25.51 -18.88 -10.44
C HIS A 299 -25.50 -17.64 -11.36
N GLY A 300 -26.51 -17.46 -12.21
CA GLY A 300 -26.68 -16.24 -13.01
C GLY A 300 -25.73 -16.11 -14.22
N LEU A 301 -25.06 -17.20 -14.61
CA LEU A 301 -24.12 -17.25 -15.73
C LEU A 301 -24.73 -17.77 -17.05
N THR A 302 -26.06 -17.77 -17.18
CA THR A 302 -26.74 -18.11 -18.43
C THR A 302 -26.27 -17.31 -19.64
N PRO A 303 -26.00 -15.98 -19.54
CA PRO A 303 -25.47 -15.20 -20.66
C PRO A 303 -24.08 -15.68 -21.12
N LEU A 304 -23.21 -16.10 -20.19
CA LEU A 304 -21.92 -16.69 -20.54
C LEU A 304 -22.08 -18.04 -21.24
N LEU A 305 -22.94 -18.91 -20.69
CA LEU A 305 -23.21 -20.21 -21.29
C LEU A 305 -23.75 -20.09 -22.73
N GLY A 306 -24.61 -19.09 -23.01
CA GLY A 306 -25.17 -18.84 -24.34
C GLY A 306 -24.15 -18.40 -25.42
N ARG A 307 -22.92 -18.09 -25.03
CA ARG A 307 -21.82 -17.75 -25.95
C ARG A 307 -21.02 -18.97 -26.43
N HIS A 308 -21.23 -20.12 -25.83
CA HIS A 308 -20.52 -21.36 -26.10
C HIS A 308 -21.50 -22.49 -26.45
N GLU A 309 -21.02 -23.52 -27.13
CA GLU A 309 -21.85 -24.64 -27.55
C GLU A 309 -22.45 -25.44 -26.39
N SER A 310 -21.70 -25.49 -25.28
CA SER A 310 -22.09 -26.18 -24.03
C SER A 310 -21.20 -25.77 -22.88
N SER A 311 -21.63 -26.05 -21.63
CA SER A 311 -20.77 -25.92 -20.44
C SER A 311 -19.48 -26.74 -20.59
N GLY A 312 -19.55 -27.96 -21.17
CA GLY A 312 -18.36 -28.77 -21.39
C GLY A 312 -17.35 -28.14 -22.35
N ALA A 313 -17.79 -27.43 -23.40
CA ALA A 313 -16.92 -26.71 -24.32
C ALA A 313 -16.24 -25.53 -23.61
N LEU A 314 -16.99 -24.70 -22.88
CA LEU A 314 -16.46 -23.61 -22.09
C LEU A 314 -15.47 -24.09 -21.01
N ASN A 315 -15.84 -25.12 -20.26
CA ASN A 315 -14.99 -25.72 -19.22
C ASN A 315 -13.67 -26.21 -19.81
N GLY A 316 -13.70 -26.85 -20.99
CA GLY A 316 -12.49 -27.29 -21.69
C GLY A 316 -11.57 -26.13 -22.08
N ILE A 317 -12.15 -25.04 -22.61
CA ILE A 317 -11.40 -23.84 -22.97
C ILE A 317 -10.72 -23.25 -21.72
N VAL A 318 -11.45 -23.05 -20.64
CA VAL A 318 -10.92 -22.47 -19.39
C VAL A 318 -9.88 -23.39 -18.74
N PHE A 319 -10.14 -24.68 -18.67
CA PHE A 319 -9.19 -25.65 -18.11
C PHE A 319 -7.87 -25.67 -18.88
N ASN A 320 -7.93 -25.66 -20.22
CA ASN A 320 -6.73 -25.61 -21.05
C ASN A 320 -5.97 -24.27 -20.88
N ALA A 321 -6.69 -23.15 -20.81
CA ALA A 321 -6.10 -21.84 -20.56
C ALA A 321 -5.35 -21.80 -19.20
N LEU A 322 -5.98 -22.31 -18.13
CA LEU A 322 -5.36 -22.40 -16.81
C LEU A 322 -4.16 -23.37 -16.80
N SER A 323 -4.27 -24.52 -17.45
CA SER A 323 -3.18 -25.50 -17.55
C SER A 323 -1.97 -24.94 -18.28
N ALA A 324 -2.19 -24.11 -19.31
CA ALA A 324 -1.11 -23.49 -20.09
C ALA A 324 -0.32 -22.45 -19.28
N LYS A 325 -0.92 -21.86 -18.24
CA LYS A 325 -0.26 -20.91 -17.34
C LYS A 325 0.77 -21.60 -16.43
N VAL A 326 0.61 -22.91 -16.15
CA VAL A 326 1.52 -23.64 -15.24
C VAL A 326 2.84 -23.95 -15.95
N ARG A 327 3.91 -23.33 -15.46
CA ARG A 327 5.26 -23.46 -16.01
C ARG A 327 6.25 -23.98 -14.98
N GLY A 328 6.54 -25.28 -15.02
CA GLY A 328 7.67 -25.86 -14.31
C GLY A 328 9.01 -25.32 -14.87
N ARG A 329 10.12 -25.60 -14.18
CA ARG A 329 11.46 -25.08 -14.53
C ARG A 329 11.80 -25.21 -16.01
N SER A 330 11.54 -26.34 -16.65
CA SER A 330 11.87 -26.60 -18.06
C SER A 330 11.10 -25.71 -19.05
N LYS A 331 9.96 -25.12 -18.64
CA LYS A 331 9.16 -24.20 -19.45
C LYS A 331 9.47 -22.73 -19.19
N LEU A 332 10.34 -22.44 -18.23
CA LEU A 332 10.83 -21.07 -17.98
C LEU A 332 11.96 -20.72 -18.96
N PRO A 333 12.22 -19.42 -19.20
CA PRO A 333 13.29 -18.95 -20.07
C PRO A 333 14.65 -19.55 -19.75
N GLN A 334 15.48 -19.73 -20.79
CA GLN A 334 16.86 -20.24 -20.70
C GLN A 334 17.81 -19.35 -21.48
N GLY A 335 19.04 -19.15 -20.97
CA GLY A 335 20.09 -18.38 -21.62
C GLY A 335 19.74 -16.91 -21.84
N LYS A 336 18.91 -16.30 -20.98
CA LYS A 336 18.47 -14.90 -21.05
C LYS A 336 19.22 -14.04 -20.04
N ARG A 337 19.36 -12.75 -20.33
CA ARG A 337 19.76 -11.73 -19.36
C ARG A 337 18.50 -11.21 -18.67
N VAL A 338 18.48 -11.30 -17.35
CA VAL A 338 17.32 -10.99 -16.51
C VAL A 338 17.72 -9.99 -15.44
N ILE A 339 17.01 -8.89 -15.31
CA ILE A 339 17.12 -7.98 -14.16
C ILE A 339 15.88 -8.15 -13.28
N VAL A 340 16.09 -8.36 -11.99
CA VAL A 340 15.03 -8.31 -10.98
C VAL A 340 15.18 -7.01 -10.22
N PHE A 341 14.27 -6.07 -10.44
CA PHE A 341 14.20 -4.82 -9.69
C PHE A 341 13.47 -5.08 -8.36
N SER A 342 14.19 -4.94 -7.26
CA SER A 342 13.67 -5.07 -5.90
C SER A 342 13.58 -3.68 -5.27
N PRO A 343 12.38 -3.15 -4.99
CA PRO A 343 12.21 -1.84 -4.33
C PRO A 343 13.01 -1.74 -3.03
N HIS A 344 12.85 -2.71 -2.14
CA HIS A 344 13.65 -2.83 -0.91
C HIS A 344 14.50 -4.11 -0.96
N PRO A 345 15.56 -4.22 -0.11
CA PRO A 345 16.39 -5.42 -0.04
C PRO A 345 15.70 -6.60 0.67
N ASP A 346 14.63 -7.14 0.11
CA ASP A 346 13.87 -8.32 0.54
C ASP A 346 12.71 -8.65 -0.41
N ASP A 347 12.19 -7.66 -1.17
CA ASP A 347 11.02 -7.84 -2.05
C ASP A 347 11.24 -8.93 -3.10
N ASP A 348 12.47 -9.10 -3.59
CA ASP A 348 12.86 -10.14 -4.54
C ASP A 348 12.63 -11.56 -4.00
N VAL A 349 13.10 -11.84 -2.78
CA VAL A 349 12.98 -13.17 -2.17
C VAL A 349 11.56 -13.43 -1.67
N ILE A 350 10.89 -12.39 -1.15
CA ILE A 350 9.52 -12.44 -0.66
C ILE A 350 8.55 -12.81 -1.77
N SER A 351 8.69 -12.13 -2.91
CA SER A 351 7.68 -12.17 -3.97
C SER A 351 8.00 -13.22 -5.04
N ALA A 352 9.26 -13.36 -5.39
CA ALA A 352 9.69 -14.16 -6.54
C ALA A 352 10.90 -15.09 -6.25
N GLY A 353 11.15 -15.43 -4.98
CA GLY A 353 12.33 -16.21 -4.60
C GLY A 353 12.43 -17.57 -5.28
N GLY A 354 11.31 -18.26 -5.48
CA GLY A 354 11.26 -19.52 -6.20
C GLY A 354 11.53 -19.37 -7.69
N ILE A 355 10.93 -18.36 -8.33
CA ILE A 355 11.15 -18.01 -9.74
C ILE A 355 12.60 -17.59 -9.96
N LEU A 356 13.13 -16.73 -9.10
CA LEU A 356 14.50 -16.23 -9.14
C LEU A 356 15.51 -17.39 -9.16
N ARG A 357 15.33 -18.36 -8.25
CA ARG A 357 16.16 -19.56 -8.18
C ARG A 357 16.06 -20.41 -9.46
N LYS A 358 14.84 -20.65 -9.95
CA LYS A 358 14.63 -21.46 -11.18
C LYS A 358 15.19 -20.78 -12.42
N LEU A 359 15.09 -19.46 -12.54
CA LEU A 359 15.70 -18.70 -13.62
C LEU A 359 17.23 -18.83 -13.59
N ASN A 360 17.86 -18.70 -12.40
CA ASN A 360 19.29 -18.90 -12.24
C ASN A 360 19.72 -20.33 -12.63
N GLN A 361 18.97 -21.34 -12.19
CA GLN A 361 19.23 -22.75 -12.54
C GLN A 361 19.07 -23.07 -14.04
N ASN A 362 18.35 -22.23 -14.79
CA ASN A 362 18.18 -22.37 -16.23
C ASN A 362 19.28 -21.63 -17.03
N SER A 363 20.44 -21.39 -16.44
CA SER A 363 21.56 -20.71 -17.07
C SER A 363 21.25 -19.33 -17.63
N ASN A 364 20.30 -18.62 -17.00
CA ASN A 364 20.11 -17.21 -17.27
C ASN A 364 21.16 -16.38 -16.51
N GLU A 365 21.57 -15.27 -17.11
CA GLU A 365 22.36 -14.24 -16.44
C GLU A 365 21.41 -13.38 -15.61
N VAL A 366 21.22 -13.75 -14.33
CA VAL A 366 20.28 -13.07 -13.42
C VAL A 366 21.04 -12.04 -12.61
N LEU A 367 20.53 -10.81 -12.57
CA LEU A 367 20.98 -9.71 -11.72
C LEU A 367 19.82 -9.22 -10.86
N VAL A 368 20.03 -9.11 -9.55
CA VAL A 368 19.08 -8.49 -8.63
C VAL A 368 19.53 -7.05 -8.38
N ALA A 369 18.66 -6.09 -8.74
CA ALA A 369 18.92 -4.65 -8.61
C ALA A 369 18.07 -4.07 -7.47
N TYR A 370 18.66 -3.85 -6.31
CA TYR A 370 18.02 -3.23 -5.16
C TYR A 370 17.95 -1.73 -5.35
N GLN A 371 16.73 -1.20 -5.49
CA GLN A 371 16.50 0.20 -5.87
C GLN A 371 16.73 1.16 -4.70
N THR A 372 16.29 0.80 -3.50
CA THR A 372 16.50 1.59 -2.29
C THR A 372 17.38 0.86 -1.27
N SER A 373 17.87 1.60 -0.30
CA SER A 373 18.69 1.03 0.79
C SER A 373 17.88 0.30 1.86
N GLY A 374 16.58 0.60 2.00
CA GLY A 374 15.74 0.09 3.08
C GLY A 374 16.20 0.48 4.50
N ASN A 375 17.15 1.41 4.62
CA ASN A 375 17.80 1.77 5.87
C ASN A 375 16.87 2.38 6.92
N ILE A 376 15.81 3.08 6.49
CA ILE A 376 14.83 3.71 7.38
C ILE A 376 14.08 2.67 8.24
N ALA A 377 13.91 1.45 7.70
CA ALA A 377 13.23 0.36 8.39
C ALA A 377 14.10 -0.44 9.37
N VAL A 378 15.38 -0.07 9.53
CA VAL A 378 16.28 -0.73 10.50
C VAL A 378 16.22 -0.03 11.84
N PHE A 379 15.90 -0.77 12.89
CA PHE A 379 15.83 -0.23 14.26
C PHE A 379 17.21 0.06 14.86
N ASP A 380 17.27 1.03 15.77
CA ASP A 380 18.52 1.45 16.42
C ASP A 380 19.15 0.35 17.26
N HIS A 381 18.36 -0.57 17.83
CA HIS A 381 18.91 -1.71 18.59
C HIS A 381 19.68 -2.69 17.70
N GLU A 382 19.31 -2.82 16.41
CA GLU A 382 20.07 -3.61 15.45
C GLU A 382 21.46 -2.98 15.22
N VAL A 383 21.50 -1.65 15.04
CA VAL A 383 22.78 -0.95 14.93
C VAL A 383 23.64 -1.19 16.16
N ARG A 384 23.08 -1.07 17.37
CA ARG A 384 23.80 -1.34 18.63
C ARG A 384 24.35 -2.76 18.70
N ARG A 385 23.58 -3.76 18.27
CA ARG A 385 24.01 -5.17 18.21
C ARG A 385 25.24 -5.35 17.32
N TYR A 386 25.26 -4.74 16.14
CA TYR A 386 26.42 -4.81 15.25
C TYR A 386 27.61 -3.99 15.75
N LEU A 387 27.39 -2.87 16.41
CA LEU A 387 28.45 -2.10 17.07
C LEU A 387 29.13 -2.92 18.17
N ASP A 388 28.37 -3.58 19.02
CA ASP A 388 28.90 -4.47 20.06
C ASP A 388 29.71 -5.62 19.46
N PHE A 389 29.24 -6.22 18.37
CA PHE A 389 29.99 -7.24 17.67
C PHE A 389 31.32 -6.71 17.12
N LEU A 390 31.29 -5.56 16.43
CA LEU A 390 32.50 -4.93 15.88
C LEU A 390 33.50 -4.55 16.98
N ARG A 391 33.03 -4.03 18.11
CA ARG A 391 33.88 -3.68 19.25
C ARG A 391 34.57 -4.91 19.81
N ARG A 392 33.85 -5.99 20.09
CA ARG A 392 34.42 -7.24 20.62
C ARG A 392 35.43 -7.85 19.66
N THR A 393 35.09 -7.97 18.38
CA THR A 393 35.98 -8.55 17.38
C THR A 393 37.22 -7.68 17.13
N SER A 394 37.10 -6.36 17.18
CA SER A 394 38.28 -5.48 17.04
C SER A 394 39.24 -5.61 18.20
N CYS A 395 38.76 -5.86 19.43
CA CYS A 395 39.60 -6.16 20.59
C CYS A 395 40.27 -7.54 20.47
N ASP A 396 39.51 -8.56 20.06
CA ASP A 396 39.99 -9.95 19.98
C ASP A 396 41.06 -10.15 18.88
N PHE A 397 40.94 -9.43 17.77
CA PHE A 397 41.83 -9.55 16.61
C PHE A 397 42.80 -8.36 16.42
N GLU A 398 42.82 -7.40 17.35
CA GLU A 398 43.69 -6.24 17.33
C GLU A 398 43.69 -5.41 16.04
N TYR A 399 42.54 -5.32 15.33
CA TYR A 399 42.43 -4.58 14.08
C TYR A 399 41.53 -3.33 14.21
N GLY A 400 41.74 -2.35 13.34
CA GLY A 400 40.82 -1.24 13.08
C GLY A 400 40.80 -0.09 14.10
N ASN A 401 41.71 -0.07 15.08
CA ASN A 401 41.69 0.88 16.20
C ASN A 401 41.73 2.37 15.83
N GLN A 402 42.36 2.76 14.71
CA GLN A 402 42.53 4.21 14.40
C GLN A 402 41.32 4.86 13.72
N ARG A 403 40.51 4.10 12.94
CA ARG A 403 39.34 4.63 12.21
C ARG A 403 38.01 4.09 12.74
N LEU A 404 38.01 2.85 13.21
CA LEU A 404 36.80 2.18 13.67
C LEU A 404 36.36 2.71 15.03
N ALA A 405 37.27 2.89 15.99
CA ALA A 405 36.94 3.33 17.33
C ALA A 405 36.26 4.72 17.38
N PRO A 406 36.72 5.75 16.64
CA PRO A 406 36.01 7.04 16.57
C PRO A 406 34.60 6.92 15.98
N LEU A 407 34.42 6.10 14.91
CA LEU A 407 33.10 5.87 14.31
C LEU A 407 32.14 5.19 15.29
N LEU A 408 32.59 4.14 15.99
CA LEU A 408 31.79 3.45 17.00
C LEU A 408 31.36 4.41 18.11
N GLN A 409 32.29 5.25 18.58
CA GLN A 409 31.99 6.24 19.60
C GLN A 409 30.99 7.29 19.12
N GLU A 410 31.18 7.87 17.92
CA GLU A 410 30.26 8.84 17.30
C GLU A 410 28.83 8.30 17.25
N VAL A 411 28.68 7.07 16.72
CA VAL A 411 27.36 6.45 16.56
C VAL A 411 26.71 6.16 17.91
N GLU A 412 27.48 5.66 18.89
CA GLU A 412 26.97 5.43 20.25
C GLU A 412 26.50 6.70 20.93
N GLU A 413 27.32 7.78 20.85
CA GLU A 413 26.95 9.08 21.41
C GLU A 413 25.70 9.65 20.75
N PHE A 414 25.58 9.51 19.43
CA PHE A 414 24.38 9.93 18.71
C PHE A 414 23.16 9.14 19.17
N LEU A 415 23.22 7.79 19.15
CA LEU A 415 22.10 6.94 19.54
C LEU A 415 21.70 7.08 21.02
N ALA A 416 22.65 7.48 21.89
CA ALA A 416 22.36 7.73 23.32
C ALA A 416 21.58 9.02 23.55
N ARG A 417 21.72 10.01 22.65
CA ARG A 417 21.08 11.34 22.75
C ARG A 417 19.92 11.52 21.79
N LYS A 418 19.73 10.56 20.88
CA LYS A 418 18.69 10.62 19.85
C LYS A 418 17.30 10.70 20.47
N GLU A 419 16.57 11.74 20.09
CA GLU A 419 15.17 11.90 20.48
C GLU A 419 14.24 11.08 19.57
N PRO A 420 13.07 10.67 20.05
CA PRO A 420 12.07 10.03 19.21
C PRO A 420 11.76 10.89 17.98
N GLY A 421 11.83 10.29 16.78
CA GLY A 421 11.59 10.99 15.52
C GLY A 421 12.75 11.82 14.98
N GLN A 422 13.87 11.90 15.65
CA GLN A 422 15.06 12.54 15.12
C GLN A 422 15.61 11.74 13.92
N VAL A 423 15.95 12.45 12.84
CA VAL A 423 16.63 11.86 11.68
C VAL A 423 17.99 11.32 12.09
N ASP A 424 18.30 10.12 11.60
CA ASP A 424 19.59 9.47 11.87
C ASP A 424 20.75 10.27 11.27
N SER A 425 21.91 10.23 11.94
CA SER A 425 23.15 10.76 11.36
C SER A 425 23.59 9.93 10.14
N ASP A 426 24.39 10.54 9.27
CA ASP A 426 24.91 9.87 8.06
C ASP A 426 25.63 8.55 8.40
N SER A 427 26.36 8.51 9.51
CA SER A 427 27.03 7.31 10.00
C SER A 427 26.06 6.21 10.40
N VAL A 428 24.96 6.56 11.07
CA VAL A 428 23.88 5.60 11.43
C VAL A 428 23.15 5.11 10.19
N LEU A 429 22.77 6.02 9.28
CA LEU A 429 22.13 5.67 8.01
C LEU A 429 23.00 4.75 7.15
N MET A 430 24.31 5.00 7.13
CA MET A 430 25.28 4.15 6.43
C MET A 430 25.34 2.75 7.03
N LEU A 431 25.39 2.63 8.37
CA LEU A 431 25.38 1.32 9.05
C LEU A 431 24.09 0.56 8.81
N LYS A 432 22.94 1.22 8.93
CA LYS A 432 21.62 0.63 8.62
C LYS A 432 21.55 0.12 7.19
N ARG A 433 22.07 0.88 6.22
CA ARG A 433 22.20 0.44 4.83
C ARG A 433 23.06 -0.81 4.71
N ARG A 434 24.24 -0.85 5.35
CA ARG A 434 25.15 -2.00 5.30
C ARG A 434 24.52 -3.26 5.90
N ILE A 435 23.74 -3.13 6.97
CA ILE A 435 22.98 -4.25 7.54
C ILE A 435 22.05 -4.84 6.46
N ARG A 436 21.25 -4.01 5.80
CA ARG A 436 20.33 -4.46 4.75
C ARG A 436 21.06 -5.09 3.53
N GLU A 437 22.19 -4.51 3.11
CA GLU A 437 23.00 -5.04 2.01
C GLU A 437 23.53 -6.44 2.34
N VAL A 438 24.08 -6.66 3.53
CA VAL A 438 24.60 -7.97 3.96
C VAL A 438 23.49 -9.01 4.08
N GLU A 439 22.32 -8.61 4.59
CA GLU A 439 21.15 -9.47 4.67
C GLU A 439 20.68 -9.91 3.27
N ALA A 440 20.58 -8.98 2.31
CA ALA A 440 20.18 -9.24 0.95
C ALA A 440 21.17 -10.19 0.24
N LEU A 441 22.49 -9.95 0.37
CA LEU A 441 23.51 -10.85 -0.16
C LEU A 441 23.39 -12.27 0.42
N SER A 442 23.15 -12.36 1.74
CA SER A 442 22.96 -13.65 2.40
C SER A 442 21.68 -14.35 1.92
N ALA A 443 20.62 -13.60 1.64
CA ALA A 443 19.34 -14.12 1.17
C ALA A 443 19.45 -14.72 -0.25
N ILE A 444 20.04 -14.00 -1.20
CA ILE A 444 20.20 -14.52 -2.57
C ILE A 444 21.13 -15.73 -2.63
N GLN A 445 22.14 -15.82 -1.75
CA GLN A 445 23.01 -17.00 -1.68
C GLN A 445 22.24 -18.27 -1.27
N VAL A 446 21.22 -18.16 -0.41
CA VAL A 446 20.33 -19.28 -0.09
C VAL A 446 19.56 -19.77 -1.32
N LEU A 447 19.34 -18.91 -2.29
CA LEU A 447 18.67 -19.19 -3.56
C LEU A 447 19.66 -19.60 -4.69
N ASP A 448 20.88 -19.98 -4.35
CA ASP A 448 21.93 -20.42 -5.26
C ASP A 448 22.45 -19.30 -6.19
N LEU A 449 22.26 -18.00 -5.85
CA LEU A 449 22.86 -16.87 -6.55
C LEU A 449 24.19 -16.47 -5.88
N LYS A 450 25.05 -15.81 -6.64
CA LYS A 450 26.34 -15.30 -6.14
C LYS A 450 26.21 -13.84 -5.71
N PRO A 451 27.07 -13.35 -4.79
CA PRO A 451 27.06 -11.92 -4.38
C PRO A 451 27.22 -10.94 -5.55
N GLU A 452 27.97 -11.31 -6.59
CA GLU A 452 28.20 -10.49 -7.79
C GLU A 452 26.93 -10.30 -8.64
N GLN A 453 25.91 -11.11 -8.41
CA GLN A 453 24.59 -10.99 -9.04
C GLN A 453 23.68 -9.99 -8.31
N ALA A 454 24.17 -9.27 -7.32
CA ALA A 454 23.48 -8.18 -6.64
C ALA A 454 24.04 -6.81 -7.06
N ARG A 455 23.17 -5.84 -7.29
CA ARG A 455 23.52 -4.44 -7.53
C ARG A 455 22.70 -3.53 -6.65
N PHE A 456 23.33 -2.72 -5.79
CA PHE A 456 22.66 -1.76 -4.93
C PHE A 456 22.66 -0.39 -5.61
N LEU A 457 21.49 0.06 -6.08
CA LEU A 457 21.34 1.30 -6.85
C LEU A 457 21.31 2.52 -5.94
N ASN A 458 20.76 2.40 -4.73
CA ASN A 458 20.65 3.47 -3.75
C ASN A 458 20.08 4.76 -4.38
N LEU A 459 18.90 4.65 -5.02
CA LEU A 459 18.28 5.76 -5.73
C LEU A 459 18.15 7.01 -4.84
N PRO A 460 18.53 8.20 -5.34
CA PRO A 460 18.56 9.45 -4.57
C PRO A 460 17.26 9.81 -3.89
N PHE A 461 16.11 9.59 -4.53
CA PHE A 461 14.79 9.92 -3.99
C PHE A 461 14.53 9.34 -2.57
N TYR A 462 15.18 8.21 -2.27
CA TYR A 462 15.01 7.50 -1.00
C TYR A 462 16.00 7.95 0.09
N GLN A 463 17.08 8.65 -0.27
CA GLN A 463 18.20 8.96 0.61
C GLN A 463 17.94 10.17 1.54
N THR A 464 16.70 10.39 1.93
CA THR A 464 16.29 11.51 2.81
C THR A 464 16.55 11.25 4.29
N GLY A 465 16.76 9.98 4.68
CA GLY A 465 16.80 9.56 6.08
C GLY A 465 15.46 9.65 6.81
N GLN A 466 14.38 9.99 6.09
CA GLN A 466 13.03 10.19 6.62
C GLN A 466 12.04 9.25 5.93
N VAL A 467 10.87 9.06 6.55
CA VAL A 467 9.75 8.36 5.93
C VAL A 467 9.28 9.10 4.67
N ARG A 468 9.29 10.44 4.71
CA ARG A 468 9.01 11.29 3.54
C ARG A 468 10.16 11.21 2.54
N LYS A 469 9.85 10.87 1.31
CA LYS A 469 10.80 10.73 0.19
C LYS A 469 10.71 11.91 -0.76
N ASP A 470 11.80 12.18 -1.45
CA ASP A 470 11.81 13.18 -2.52
C ASP A 470 11.09 12.65 -3.77
N PRO A 471 10.55 13.52 -4.63
CA PRO A 471 10.02 13.10 -5.93
C PRO A 471 11.12 12.45 -6.79
N ILE A 472 10.72 11.50 -7.66
CA ILE A 472 11.65 10.90 -8.64
C ILE A 472 12.25 11.99 -9.53
N GLY A 473 13.58 12.10 -9.47
CA GLY A 473 14.36 13.05 -10.23
C GLY A 473 15.08 12.45 -11.45
N PRO A 474 15.69 13.29 -12.31
CA PRO A 474 16.44 12.82 -13.48
C PRO A 474 17.55 11.84 -13.15
N ARG A 475 18.19 11.99 -11.98
CA ARG A 475 19.30 11.13 -11.55
C ARG A 475 18.85 9.73 -11.19
N ASP A 476 17.66 9.56 -10.61
CA ASP A 476 17.08 8.25 -10.33
C ASP A 476 16.88 7.47 -11.65
N VAL A 477 16.31 8.14 -12.65
CA VAL A 477 16.06 7.57 -13.97
C VAL A 477 17.37 7.24 -14.68
N GLU A 478 18.40 8.08 -14.59
CA GLU A 478 19.70 7.88 -15.23
C GLU A 478 20.44 6.66 -14.69
N ILE A 479 20.37 6.42 -13.38
CA ILE A 479 20.99 5.23 -12.75
C ILE A 479 20.37 3.95 -13.32
N ILE A 480 19.04 3.90 -13.43
CA ILE A 480 18.33 2.74 -13.99
C ILE A 480 18.62 2.59 -15.49
N LEU A 481 18.58 3.70 -16.24
CA LEU A 481 18.88 3.69 -17.68
C LEU A 481 20.29 3.14 -17.95
N SER A 482 21.29 3.61 -17.19
CA SER A 482 22.67 3.12 -17.31
C SER A 482 22.76 1.61 -17.04
N LEU A 483 22.01 1.09 -16.08
CA LEU A 483 21.94 -0.35 -15.82
C LEU A 483 21.30 -1.12 -16.97
N LEU A 484 20.21 -0.60 -17.55
CA LEU A 484 19.56 -1.20 -18.73
C LEU A 484 20.49 -1.23 -19.94
N GLU A 485 21.26 -0.17 -20.16
CA GLU A 485 22.25 -0.08 -21.26
C GLU A 485 23.45 -1.03 -21.05
N GLU A 486 23.92 -1.17 -19.81
CA GLU A 486 25.00 -2.09 -19.42
C GLU A 486 24.59 -3.55 -19.67
N ILE A 487 23.43 -3.95 -19.12
CA ILE A 487 23.01 -5.37 -19.10
C ILE A 487 22.28 -5.76 -20.38
N ARG A 488 21.53 -4.84 -20.99
CA ARG A 488 20.66 -5.09 -22.15
C ARG A 488 19.75 -6.30 -21.90
N PRO A 489 18.86 -6.25 -20.89
CA PRO A 489 18.06 -7.39 -20.46
C PRO A 489 17.09 -7.84 -21.55
N HIS A 490 16.77 -9.13 -21.56
CA HIS A 490 15.67 -9.70 -22.34
C HIS A 490 14.38 -9.70 -21.52
N ILE A 491 14.52 -9.79 -20.20
CA ILE A 491 13.39 -9.84 -19.25
C ILE A 491 13.75 -8.95 -18.07
N ILE A 492 12.78 -8.18 -17.60
CA ILE A 492 12.86 -7.52 -16.31
C ILE A 492 11.70 -7.97 -15.43
N LEU A 493 11.98 -8.20 -14.15
CA LEU A 493 10.97 -8.40 -13.13
C LEU A 493 10.83 -7.10 -12.32
N VAL A 494 9.58 -6.67 -12.10
CA VAL A 494 9.28 -5.45 -11.32
C VAL A 494 8.13 -5.72 -10.36
N ALA A 495 8.06 -4.97 -9.27
CA ALA A 495 6.92 -5.02 -8.37
C ALA A 495 5.66 -4.52 -9.09
N GLY A 496 4.61 -5.34 -9.12
CA GLY A 496 3.30 -5.01 -9.67
C GLY A 496 2.29 -4.60 -8.60
N ASP A 497 2.65 -4.73 -7.33
CA ASP A 497 1.89 -4.18 -6.21
C ASP A 497 2.37 -2.76 -5.93
N LEU A 498 1.58 -1.78 -6.35
CA LEU A 498 1.88 -0.35 -6.22
C LEU A 498 1.11 0.31 -5.07
N SER A 499 0.46 -0.51 -4.24
CA SER A 499 -0.40 -0.06 -3.14
C SER A 499 0.31 -0.07 -1.78
N ASP A 500 1.64 -0.08 -1.77
CA ASP A 500 2.42 -0.01 -0.54
C ASP A 500 2.12 1.29 0.24
N PRO A 501 1.93 1.22 1.57
CA PRO A 501 1.51 2.37 2.38
C PRO A 501 2.46 3.57 2.29
N HIS A 502 3.72 3.32 1.98
CA HIS A 502 4.78 4.33 1.91
C HIS A 502 5.04 4.86 0.50
N GLY A 503 4.36 4.33 -0.52
CA GLY A 503 4.49 4.73 -1.91
C GLY A 503 5.84 4.41 -2.56
N THR A 504 6.73 3.67 -1.89
CA THR A 504 8.09 3.36 -2.39
C THR A 504 8.04 2.48 -3.63
N HIS A 505 7.20 1.43 -3.63
CA HIS A 505 7.06 0.52 -4.78
C HIS A 505 6.59 1.27 -6.03
N ARG A 506 5.59 2.18 -5.88
CA ARG A 506 5.12 3.03 -6.97
C ARG A 506 6.23 3.93 -7.51
N MET A 507 7.00 4.59 -6.62
CA MET A 507 8.10 5.45 -7.02
C MET A 507 9.21 4.67 -7.73
N CYS A 508 9.58 3.50 -7.23
CA CYS A 508 10.53 2.59 -7.86
C CYS A 508 10.06 2.15 -9.24
N TYR A 509 8.78 1.80 -9.38
CA TYR A 509 8.17 1.46 -10.65
C TYR A 509 8.17 2.63 -11.65
N ASP A 510 7.80 3.84 -11.19
CA ASP A 510 7.82 5.06 -12.02
C ASP A 510 9.23 5.35 -12.55
N ALA A 511 10.26 5.21 -11.71
CA ALA A 511 11.65 5.39 -12.14
C ALA A 511 12.07 4.36 -13.21
N VAL A 512 11.66 3.09 -13.07
CA VAL A 512 11.91 2.05 -14.09
C VAL A 512 11.15 2.35 -15.38
N THR A 513 9.89 2.75 -15.30
CA THR A 513 9.06 3.06 -16.48
C THR A 513 9.65 4.23 -17.27
N ARG A 514 10.03 5.33 -16.60
CA ARG A 514 10.68 6.49 -17.23
C ARG A 514 12.05 6.14 -17.85
N ALA A 515 12.79 5.22 -17.24
CA ALA A 515 14.04 4.73 -17.82
C ALA A 515 13.79 3.89 -19.08
N LEU A 516 12.78 3.00 -19.07
CA LEU A 516 12.38 2.22 -20.24
C LEU A 516 11.91 3.09 -21.41
N GLU A 517 11.21 4.19 -21.15
CA GLU A 517 10.80 5.16 -22.19
C GLU A 517 12.00 5.81 -22.90
N ARG A 518 13.14 5.92 -22.22
CA ARG A 518 14.38 6.49 -22.75
C ARG A 518 15.36 5.44 -23.28
N TYR A 519 15.11 4.17 -22.97
CA TYR A 519 16.00 3.08 -23.34
C TYR A 519 15.98 2.82 -24.84
N ALA A 520 17.17 2.96 -25.50
CA ALA A 520 17.31 2.82 -26.94
C ALA A 520 17.52 1.37 -27.42
N GLY A 521 17.70 0.40 -26.48
CA GLY A 521 17.88 -1.01 -26.81
C GLY A 521 16.56 -1.71 -27.16
N LEU A 522 16.63 -3.03 -27.39
CA LEU A 522 15.44 -3.84 -27.57
C LEU A 522 14.63 -3.84 -26.26
N PRO A 523 13.33 -3.47 -26.29
CA PRO A 523 12.52 -3.44 -25.08
C PRO A 523 12.43 -4.85 -24.48
N PRO A 524 12.72 -5.02 -23.17
CA PRO A 524 12.61 -6.30 -22.49
C PRO A 524 11.13 -6.68 -22.26
N ASP A 525 10.86 -7.98 -22.12
CA ASP A 525 9.60 -8.44 -21.55
C ASP A 525 9.52 -8.00 -20.08
N VAL A 526 8.40 -7.41 -19.68
CA VAL A 526 8.16 -6.95 -18.30
C VAL A 526 7.31 -7.97 -17.57
N TRP A 527 7.86 -8.54 -16.53
CA TRP A 527 7.23 -9.50 -15.64
C TRP A 527 6.89 -8.83 -14.31
N TYR A 528 5.62 -8.85 -13.94
CA TYR A 528 5.12 -8.23 -12.72
C TYR A 528 4.94 -9.30 -11.65
N TYR A 529 5.70 -9.22 -10.57
CA TYR A 529 5.44 -9.97 -9.35
C TYR A 529 4.60 -9.13 -8.38
N ARG A 530 3.82 -9.76 -7.53
CA ARG A 530 3.18 -9.06 -6.41
C ARG A 530 4.03 -9.12 -5.15
N GLY A 531 3.91 -8.05 -4.36
CA GLY A 531 4.65 -7.88 -3.13
C GLY A 531 4.21 -8.79 -1.99
N ALA A 532 4.55 -8.38 -0.78
CA ALA A 532 4.37 -9.15 0.44
C ALA A 532 2.93 -9.50 0.79
N TRP A 533 1.96 -8.77 0.25
CA TRP A 533 0.60 -8.76 0.75
C TRP A 533 -0.33 -9.72 0.05
N GLN A 534 -0.18 -9.88 -1.25
CA GLN A 534 -1.10 -10.64 -2.07
C GLN A 534 -0.39 -11.31 -3.25
N GLU A 535 -1.01 -12.35 -3.81
CA GLU A 535 -0.59 -12.96 -5.07
C GLU A 535 -1.52 -12.52 -6.20
N TRP A 536 -1.07 -12.64 -7.45
CA TRP A 536 -1.92 -12.38 -8.60
C TRP A 536 -3.10 -13.36 -8.63
N PRO A 537 -4.33 -12.89 -8.92
CA PRO A 537 -5.44 -13.76 -9.19
C PRO A 537 -5.09 -14.74 -10.33
N ILE A 538 -5.48 -16.02 -10.20
CA ILE A 538 -5.13 -17.07 -11.17
C ILE A 538 -5.63 -16.70 -12.58
N ALA A 539 -6.79 -16.02 -12.69
CA ALA A 539 -7.31 -15.58 -13.97
C ALA A 539 -6.41 -14.53 -14.64
N GLU A 540 -5.85 -13.60 -13.87
CA GLU A 540 -4.98 -12.53 -14.37
C GLU A 540 -3.53 -13.00 -14.62
N ALA A 541 -3.03 -13.93 -13.80
CA ALA A 541 -1.68 -14.44 -13.94
C ALA A 541 -1.47 -15.06 -15.34
N ASP A 542 -0.31 -14.78 -15.95
CA ASP A 542 0.13 -15.40 -17.21
C ASP A 542 1.02 -16.60 -16.96
N ILE A 543 1.72 -16.61 -15.86
CA ILE A 543 2.65 -17.67 -15.47
C ILE A 543 2.41 -18.05 -14.02
N LEU A 544 2.17 -19.34 -13.79
CA LEU A 544 2.08 -19.96 -12.47
C LEU A 544 3.28 -20.90 -12.31
N VAL A 545 4.16 -20.62 -11.36
CA VAL A 545 5.39 -21.39 -11.15
C VAL A 545 5.24 -22.29 -9.93
N PRO A 546 5.11 -23.61 -10.12
CA PRO A 546 5.00 -24.55 -9.01
C PRO A 546 6.32 -24.65 -8.23
N LEU A 547 6.22 -24.73 -6.92
CA LEU A 547 7.31 -24.93 -6.00
C LEU A 547 7.11 -26.26 -5.25
N SER A 548 8.18 -27.04 -5.13
CA SER A 548 8.22 -28.19 -4.21
C SER A 548 8.33 -27.71 -2.75
N GLU A 549 8.13 -28.61 -1.81
CA GLU A 549 8.31 -28.33 -0.37
C GLU A 549 9.74 -27.82 -0.09
N GLU A 550 10.76 -28.45 -0.68
CA GLU A 550 12.14 -28.02 -0.53
C GLU A 550 12.37 -26.58 -1.08
N GLU A 551 11.80 -26.28 -2.25
CA GLU A 551 11.94 -24.95 -2.86
C GLU A 551 11.26 -23.87 -2.02
N LEU A 552 10.07 -24.15 -1.48
CA LEU A 552 9.40 -23.24 -0.56
C LEU A 552 10.19 -23.06 0.73
N ARG A 553 10.71 -24.13 1.34
CA ARG A 553 11.57 -24.03 2.53
C ARG A 553 12.84 -23.20 2.28
N ARG A 554 13.45 -23.32 1.09
CA ARG A 554 14.61 -22.49 0.71
C ARG A 554 14.21 -21.02 0.59
N LYS A 555 13.09 -20.72 -0.05
CA LYS A 555 12.54 -19.36 -0.11
C LYS A 555 12.33 -18.78 1.29
N ILE A 556 11.69 -19.50 2.18
CA ILE A 556 11.49 -19.09 3.57
C ILE A 556 12.84 -18.91 4.29
N SER A 557 13.82 -19.80 4.07
CA SER A 557 15.16 -19.64 4.63
C SER A 557 15.88 -18.39 4.11
N ALA A 558 15.64 -17.97 2.87
CA ALA A 558 16.15 -16.72 2.33
C ALA A 558 15.49 -15.51 3.01
N ILE A 559 14.16 -15.53 3.22
CA ILE A 559 13.44 -14.49 3.96
C ILE A 559 14.01 -14.34 5.37
N PHE A 560 14.35 -15.45 6.05
CA PHE A 560 14.97 -15.43 7.37
C PHE A 560 16.35 -14.77 7.43
N LYS A 561 17.01 -14.50 6.30
CA LYS A 561 18.26 -13.74 6.29
C LYS A 561 18.08 -12.27 6.57
N HIS A 562 16.89 -11.73 6.31
CA HIS A 562 16.53 -10.36 6.62
C HIS A 562 16.17 -10.19 8.10
N GLN A 563 17.16 -10.36 8.98
CA GLN A 563 17.00 -10.38 10.43
C GLN A 563 16.49 -9.04 10.98
N SER A 564 16.94 -7.92 10.39
CA SER A 564 16.52 -6.58 10.78
C SER A 564 15.03 -6.29 10.53
N GLN A 565 14.36 -7.17 9.74
CA GLN A 565 12.94 -7.04 9.41
C GLN A 565 12.06 -8.08 10.10
N LYS A 566 12.65 -8.96 10.94
CA LYS A 566 11.99 -10.15 11.46
C LYS A 566 11.02 -9.86 12.61
N ASP A 567 11.39 -9.00 13.53
CA ASP A 567 10.73 -8.90 14.83
C ASP A 567 9.57 -7.90 14.86
N ARG A 568 9.47 -6.97 13.90
CA ARG A 568 8.45 -5.92 13.87
C ARG A 568 8.33 -5.28 12.48
N ALA A 569 8.14 -6.06 11.45
CA ALA A 569 7.72 -5.42 10.21
C ALA A 569 6.40 -4.68 10.48
N PRO A 570 6.36 -3.35 10.38
CA PRO A 570 5.17 -2.55 10.63
C PRO A 570 4.19 -2.74 9.48
N PHE A 571 3.64 -3.95 9.39
CA PHE A 571 2.69 -4.26 8.35
C PHE A 571 1.30 -3.88 8.85
N PRO A 572 0.63 -2.94 8.21
CA PRO A 572 -0.74 -2.62 8.53
C PRO A 572 -1.60 -3.88 8.31
N GLY A 573 -2.25 -4.39 9.35
CA GLY A 573 -3.18 -5.51 9.22
C GLY A 573 -3.56 -6.15 10.55
N VAL A 574 -4.72 -6.79 10.54
CA VAL A 574 -5.29 -7.57 11.64
C VAL A 574 -4.54 -8.90 11.82
N ASP A 575 -3.70 -9.25 10.84
CA ASP A 575 -3.03 -10.53 10.76
C ASP A 575 -1.84 -10.61 11.73
N GLU A 576 -1.97 -11.48 12.74
CA GLU A 576 -0.96 -11.69 13.78
C GLU A 576 0.18 -12.63 13.37
N ARG A 577 0.06 -13.28 12.21
CA ARG A 577 1.09 -14.20 11.73
C ARG A 577 2.37 -13.44 11.39
N GLU A 578 3.50 -14.06 11.66
CA GLU A 578 4.79 -13.55 11.21
C GLU A 578 4.83 -13.45 9.68
N PHE A 579 5.64 -12.55 9.19
CA PHE A 579 5.72 -12.25 7.77
C PHE A 579 5.98 -13.47 6.89
N TRP A 580 6.92 -14.33 7.27
CA TRP A 580 7.23 -15.54 6.53
C TRP A 580 6.07 -16.54 6.49
N GLN A 581 5.25 -16.60 7.55
CA GLN A 581 4.06 -17.46 7.59
C GLN A 581 3.01 -17.04 6.56
N ARG A 582 2.83 -15.72 6.41
CA ARG A 582 1.92 -15.17 5.39
C ARG A 582 2.38 -15.53 3.98
N ILE A 583 3.70 -15.44 3.71
CA ILE A 583 4.27 -15.80 2.41
C ILE A 583 4.10 -17.29 2.13
N GLU A 584 4.39 -18.13 3.11
CA GLU A 584 4.22 -19.57 3.00
C GLU A 584 2.77 -19.91 2.67
N GLU A 585 1.82 -19.39 3.45
CA GLU A 585 0.40 -19.64 3.26
C GLU A 585 -0.11 -19.08 1.94
N ARG A 586 0.31 -17.89 1.54
CA ARG A 586 -0.04 -17.29 0.24
C ARG A 586 0.34 -18.21 -0.91
N ASN A 587 1.57 -18.69 -0.94
CA ASN A 587 2.03 -19.58 -2.00
C ASN A 587 1.33 -20.96 -1.96
N LYS A 588 1.01 -21.47 -0.75
CA LYS A 588 0.22 -22.70 -0.60
C LYS A 588 -1.24 -22.48 -1.01
N ALA A 589 -1.86 -21.35 -0.67
CA ALA A 589 -3.23 -21.03 -1.04
C ALA A 589 -3.40 -20.93 -2.57
N THR A 590 -2.42 -20.37 -3.29
CA THR A 590 -2.42 -20.34 -4.74
C THR A 590 -2.38 -21.74 -5.35
N ALA A 591 -1.53 -22.63 -4.82
CA ALA A 591 -1.47 -24.02 -5.25
C ALA A 591 -2.76 -24.79 -4.93
N HIS A 592 -3.31 -24.61 -3.73
CA HIS A 592 -4.57 -25.22 -3.32
C HIS A 592 -5.76 -24.80 -4.21
N LEU A 593 -5.80 -23.52 -4.61
CA LEU A 593 -6.84 -23.07 -5.54
C LEU A 593 -6.69 -23.76 -6.90
N VAL A 594 -5.47 -23.94 -7.43
CA VAL A 594 -5.21 -24.68 -8.67
C VAL A 594 -5.69 -26.12 -8.58
N ASP A 595 -5.44 -26.80 -7.45
CA ASP A 595 -5.94 -28.16 -7.17
C ASP A 595 -7.48 -28.21 -7.12
N GLN A 596 -8.13 -27.29 -6.42
CA GLN A 596 -9.60 -27.19 -6.36
C GLN A 596 -10.24 -27.05 -7.75
N LEU A 597 -9.56 -26.37 -8.67
CA LEU A 597 -10.01 -26.23 -10.05
C LEU A 597 -9.87 -27.51 -10.89
N GLY A 598 -9.24 -28.55 -10.34
CA GLY A 598 -9.04 -29.85 -10.99
C GLY A 598 -7.75 -29.97 -11.81
N LEU A 599 -6.81 -29.04 -11.64
CA LEU A 599 -5.47 -29.17 -12.19
C LEU A 599 -4.59 -30.04 -11.28
N PRO A 600 -3.37 -30.44 -11.70
CA PRO A 600 -2.48 -31.21 -10.85
C PRO A 600 -2.16 -30.52 -9.53
N GLU A 601 -2.08 -31.31 -8.46
CA GLU A 601 -1.73 -30.86 -7.13
C GLU A 601 -0.27 -30.41 -7.07
N TYR A 602 -0.02 -29.24 -6.47
CA TYR A 602 1.29 -28.67 -6.21
C TYR A 602 1.42 -28.25 -4.76
N PHE A 603 2.65 -28.26 -4.21
CA PHE A 603 2.87 -27.90 -2.81
C PHE A 603 2.69 -26.40 -2.56
N ALA A 604 3.20 -25.57 -3.47
CA ALA A 604 3.08 -24.12 -3.44
C ALA A 604 3.24 -23.54 -4.85
N MET A 605 2.83 -22.28 -5.06
CA MET A 605 2.98 -21.58 -6.34
C MET A 605 3.29 -20.11 -6.15
N GLU A 606 4.07 -19.57 -7.09
CA GLU A 606 4.24 -18.12 -7.34
C GLU A 606 3.56 -17.74 -8.66
N ALA A 607 3.03 -16.53 -8.75
CA ALA A 607 2.34 -16.05 -9.93
C ALA A 607 3.00 -14.81 -10.53
N ILE A 608 2.98 -14.71 -11.85
CA ILE A 608 3.53 -13.58 -12.62
C ILE A 608 2.51 -13.14 -13.66
N VAL A 609 2.38 -11.83 -13.81
CA VAL A 609 1.70 -11.20 -14.95
C VAL A 609 2.77 -10.70 -15.93
N VAL A 610 2.59 -10.98 -17.22
CA VAL A 610 3.48 -10.52 -18.29
C VAL A 610 2.76 -9.46 -19.11
N ARG A 611 3.31 -8.25 -19.15
CA ARG A 611 2.80 -7.19 -20.01
C ARG A 611 3.89 -6.71 -20.96
N PRO A 612 3.57 -6.45 -22.24
CA PRO A 612 4.54 -5.78 -23.09
C PRO A 612 4.88 -4.40 -22.48
N PRO A 613 6.11 -3.90 -22.68
CA PRO A 613 6.45 -2.56 -22.23
C PRO A 613 5.46 -1.56 -22.79
N ALA A 614 4.99 -0.62 -21.95
CA ALA A 614 4.11 0.45 -22.38
C ALA A 614 4.77 1.17 -23.57
N ARG A 615 4.16 1.11 -24.75
CA ARG A 615 4.65 1.88 -25.90
C ARG A 615 4.52 3.36 -25.53
N PRO A 616 5.55 4.19 -25.72
CA PRO A 616 5.38 5.61 -25.53
C PRO A 616 4.22 6.06 -26.42
N ALA A 617 3.29 6.81 -25.82
CA ALA A 617 2.21 7.42 -26.58
C ALA A 617 2.85 8.16 -27.76
N SER A 618 2.51 7.77 -28.99
CA SER A 618 2.96 8.46 -30.18
C SER A 618 2.63 9.94 -29.96
N LYS A 619 3.66 10.78 -29.90
CA LYS A 619 3.44 12.24 -29.85
C LYS A 619 2.52 12.62 -30.99
N PRO A 620 1.48 13.44 -30.72
CA PRO A 620 0.60 13.95 -31.77
C PRO A 620 1.33 14.78 -32.81
#